data_3e00f4a557cd6fcaff37bc01c0e7e7bd
#
_entry.id   3e00f4a557cd6fcaff37bc01c0e7e7bd
#
_cell.length_a   1.000
_cell.length_b   1.000
_cell.length_c   1.000
_cell.angle_alpha   90.00
_cell.angle_beta   90.00
_cell.angle_gamma   90.00
#
_symmetry.space_group_name_H-M   'P 1'
#
loop_
_entity.id
_entity.type
_entity.pdbx_description
1 polymer ?
#
loop_
_entity_poly.entity_id
_entity_poly.type
_entity_poly.pdbx_seq_one_letter_code
_entity_poly.pdbx_strand_id
1 'polypeptide(L)'
;MQGMISRRLWAKAGAERIPLTGAFELLPICNFACKMCYVRKSRAEVEKAGGLMNGKRWLEIAEDAAKCGLLFPLLTGGEPFLYEDFQEVFAGMQDLGMQVSINSNASLIDQNMARWLGRHTPTRINITLYGASEETYQKLCGNGESFLKVKNAVRWLKQYGVPIKLNASITPQNVQDLESMISYAKECQIPIQAATYMFPPIRRNAAMVGQNERLSPEEAALARVKTDFLTGDGDWFWRQAERFGRFQKGEERFRENSDEEKRCEDKKMTDENVMTMHCRAGHCSFWVDWQGNLVNCGMYASAKISLKERSFAEAWKELVAQTEKVCCSPA
;
A
#
# COMPACT_ATOMS: atom_id res chain seq x y z
N MET A 1 24.49 7.76 -4.93
CA MET A 1 23.90 8.93 -5.63
C MET A 1 22.38 8.81 -5.80
N GLN A 2 21.84 7.69 -6.30
CA GLN A 2 20.39 7.47 -6.48
C GLN A 2 19.55 7.65 -5.19
N GLY A 3 20.02 7.16 -4.03
CA GLY A 3 19.31 7.31 -2.76
C GLY A 3 19.21 8.76 -2.26
N MET A 4 20.17 9.62 -2.58
CA MET A 4 20.17 11.02 -2.17
C MET A 4 19.19 11.86 -2.99
N ILE A 5 19.10 11.63 -4.31
CA ILE A 5 18.13 12.31 -5.18
C ILE A 5 16.69 11.95 -4.75
N SER A 6 16.43 10.68 -4.53
CA SER A 6 15.11 10.21 -4.06
C SER A 6 14.72 10.87 -2.73
N ARG A 7 15.60 10.90 -1.74
CA ARG A 7 15.33 11.54 -0.44
C ARG A 7 14.98 13.03 -0.60
N ARG A 8 15.75 13.76 -1.40
CA ARG A 8 15.48 15.20 -1.67
C ARG A 8 14.15 15.42 -2.38
N LEU A 9 13.80 14.56 -3.35
CA LEU A 9 12.52 14.63 -4.05
C LEU A 9 11.35 14.48 -3.07
N TRP A 10 11.38 13.45 -2.24
CA TRP A 10 10.33 13.20 -1.26
C TRP A 10 10.25 14.28 -0.17
N ALA A 11 11.39 14.77 0.33
CA ALA A 11 11.44 15.85 1.30
C ALA A 11 10.84 17.15 0.72
N LYS A 12 11.24 17.51 -0.51
CA LYS A 12 10.69 18.67 -1.21
C LYS A 12 9.19 18.54 -1.44
N ALA A 13 8.74 17.39 -1.98
CA ALA A 13 7.32 17.15 -2.22
C ALA A 13 6.48 17.27 -0.95
N GLY A 14 6.96 16.74 0.18
CA GLY A 14 6.29 16.87 1.46
C GLY A 14 6.22 18.30 1.99
N ALA A 15 7.34 19.05 1.88
CA ALA A 15 7.42 20.43 2.32
C ALA A 15 6.55 21.38 1.49
N GLU A 16 6.52 21.19 0.17
CA GLU A 16 5.78 22.03 -0.78
C GLU A 16 4.35 21.52 -1.06
N ARG A 17 3.91 20.45 -0.37
CA ARG A 17 2.59 19.84 -0.56
C ARG A 17 2.33 19.43 -2.01
N ILE A 18 3.34 18.91 -2.70
CA ILE A 18 3.20 18.37 -4.05
C ILE A 18 2.67 16.94 -3.95
N PRO A 19 1.54 16.57 -4.60
CA PRO A 19 0.93 15.24 -4.55
C PRO A 19 1.74 14.24 -5.39
N LEU A 20 2.97 13.92 -4.97
CA LEU A 20 3.94 13.13 -5.74
C LEU A 20 3.50 11.69 -5.98
N THR A 21 2.72 11.11 -5.06
CA THR A 21 2.18 9.75 -5.18
C THR A 21 0.70 9.71 -4.85
N GLY A 22 -0.04 8.80 -5.49
CA GLY A 22 -1.46 8.64 -5.24
C GLY A 22 -1.93 7.22 -5.53
N ALA A 23 -2.87 6.72 -4.72
CA ALA A 23 -3.54 5.46 -5.00
C ALA A 23 -4.88 5.70 -5.69
N PHE A 24 -5.13 4.95 -6.75
CA PHE A 24 -6.36 4.94 -7.55
C PHE A 24 -7.06 3.61 -7.32
N GLU A 25 -8.13 3.64 -6.54
CA GLU A 25 -8.94 2.46 -6.22
C GLU A 25 -10.01 2.28 -7.31
N LEU A 26 -9.66 1.55 -8.37
CA LEU A 26 -10.47 1.46 -9.60
C LEU A 26 -11.85 0.86 -9.35
N LEU A 27 -11.95 -0.09 -8.43
CA LEU A 27 -13.19 -0.78 -8.07
C LEU A 27 -13.09 -1.41 -6.66
N PRO A 28 -14.21 -1.62 -5.95
CA PRO A 28 -14.22 -2.36 -4.68
C PRO A 28 -14.56 -3.84 -4.87
N ILE A 29 -14.79 -4.30 -6.10
CA ILE A 29 -15.13 -5.69 -6.42
C ILE A 29 -13.86 -6.54 -6.42
N CYS A 30 -13.91 -7.72 -5.82
CA CYS A 30 -12.79 -8.66 -5.76
C CYS A 30 -13.30 -10.09 -5.91
N ASN A 31 -12.50 -10.93 -6.56
CA ASN A 31 -12.73 -12.37 -6.64
C ASN A 31 -12.30 -13.13 -5.37
N PHE A 32 -11.72 -12.43 -4.39
CA PHE A 32 -11.43 -12.94 -3.05
C PHE A 32 -12.38 -12.38 -2.01
N ALA A 33 -12.53 -13.10 -0.89
CA ALA A 33 -13.36 -12.70 0.26
C ALA A 33 -12.52 -12.60 1.55
N CYS A 34 -11.35 -11.95 1.47
CA CYS A 34 -10.42 -11.83 2.60
C CYS A 34 -11.11 -11.25 3.84
N LYS A 35 -10.90 -11.92 4.99
CA LYS A 35 -11.52 -11.53 6.27
C LYS A 35 -11.13 -10.12 6.70
N MET A 36 -9.84 -9.76 6.52
CA MET A 36 -9.30 -8.43 6.85
C MET A 36 -9.56 -7.36 5.78
N CYS A 37 -10.28 -7.65 4.69
CA CYS A 37 -10.46 -6.71 3.60
C CYS A 37 -11.24 -5.47 4.04
N TYR A 38 -10.71 -4.29 3.77
CA TYR A 38 -11.31 -3.00 4.13
C TYR A 38 -12.14 -2.36 3.01
N VAL A 39 -12.09 -2.90 1.76
CA VAL A 39 -12.69 -2.23 0.60
C VAL A 39 -13.80 -3.05 -0.07
N ARG A 40 -13.76 -4.38 0.02
CA ARG A 40 -14.61 -5.28 -0.77
C ARG A 40 -16.10 -4.99 -0.64
N LYS A 41 -16.75 -4.85 -1.81
CA LYS A 41 -18.21 -4.74 -1.96
C LYS A 41 -18.72 -5.72 -3.01
N SER A 42 -20.00 -6.06 -2.91
CA SER A 42 -20.71 -6.82 -3.94
C SER A 42 -21.03 -5.94 -5.15
N ARG A 43 -21.29 -6.56 -6.31
CA ARG A 43 -21.77 -5.85 -7.51
C ARG A 43 -23.04 -5.06 -7.24
N ALA A 44 -24.01 -5.64 -6.52
CA ALA A 44 -25.27 -4.97 -6.17
C ALA A 44 -25.06 -3.72 -5.29
N GLU A 45 -24.09 -3.74 -4.37
CA GLU A 45 -23.74 -2.54 -3.58
C GLU A 45 -23.11 -1.46 -4.45
N VAL A 46 -22.30 -1.84 -5.43
CA VAL A 46 -21.67 -0.91 -6.37
C VAL A 46 -22.72 -0.27 -7.28
N GLU A 47 -23.63 -1.05 -7.85
CA GLU A 47 -24.74 -0.57 -8.69
C GLU A 47 -25.65 0.39 -7.91
N LYS A 48 -26.02 0.03 -6.68
CA LYS A 48 -26.81 0.90 -5.78
C LYS A 48 -26.13 2.22 -5.46
N ALA A 49 -24.80 2.25 -5.49
CA ALA A 49 -23.99 3.46 -5.23
C ALA A 49 -23.69 4.28 -6.50
N GLY A 50 -24.31 3.94 -7.65
CA GLY A 50 -24.17 4.67 -8.91
C GLY A 50 -23.19 4.06 -9.91
N GLY A 51 -22.72 2.84 -9.66
CA GLY A 51 -21.81 2.13 -10.58
C GLY A 51 -20.34 2.54 -10.42
N LEU A 52 -19.50 2.02 -11.30
CA LEU A 52 -18.07 2.35 -11.38
C LEU A 52 -17.85 3.55 -12.31
N MET A 53 -16.81 4.31 -12.07
CA MET A 53 -16.31 5.27 -13.06
C MET A 53 -15.70 4.51 -14.24
N ASN A 54 -15.81 5.08 -15.45
CA ASN A 54 -15.16 4.54 -16.65
C ASN A 54 -13.67 4.93 -16.72
N GLY A 55 -12.93 4.27 -17.61
CA GLY A 55 -11.49 4.50 -17.80
C GLY A 55 -11.15 5.93 -18.19
N LYS A 56 -11.96 6.54 -19.06
CA LYS A 56 -11.79 7.93 -19.48
C LYS A 56 -11.79 8.88 -18.27
N ARG A 57 -12.73 8.70 -17.34
CA ARG A 57 -12.80 9.56 -16.14
C ARG A 57 -11.61 9.37 -15.23
N TRP A 58 -11.10 8.15 -15.08
CA TRP A 58 -9.86 7.89 -14.35
C TRP A 58 -8.66 8.60 -14.98
N LEU A 59 -8.56 8.60 -16.30
CA LEU A 59 -7.48 9.27 -17.03
C LEU A 59 -7.57 10.81 -16.91
N GLU A 60 -8.76 11.40 -16.97
CA GLU A 60 -8.97 12.83 -16.72
C GLU A 60 -8.46 13.24 -15.33
N ILE A 61 -8.80 12.45 -14.29
CA ILE A 61 -8.31 12.69 -12.92
C ILE A 61 -6.78 12.55 -12.85
N ALA A 62 -6.23 11.52 -13.51
CA ALA A 62 -4.79 11.30 -13.53
C ALA A 62 -4.03 12.42 -14.25
N GLU A 63 -4.55 12.92 -15.38
CA GLU A 63 -3.97 14.05 -16.11
C GLU A 63 -3.96 15.33 -15.26
N ASP A 64 -5.06 15.63 -14.59
CA ASP A 64 -5.13 16.80 -13.69
C ASP A 64 -4.19 16.65 -12.48
N ALA A 65 -4.07 15.44 -11.94
CA ALA A 65 -3.11 15.16 -10.88
C ALA A 65 -1.64 15.24 -11.36
N ALA A 66 -1.36 14.86 -12.62
CA ALA A 66 -0.04 15.02 -13.25
C ALA A 66 0.38 16.49 -13.30
N LYS A 67 -0.54 17.38 -13.69
CA LYS A 67 -0.30 18.84 -13.70
C LYS A 67 0.03 19.39 -12.32
N CYS A 68 -0.41 18.70 -11.26
CA CYS A 68 -0.09 19.03 -9.86
C CYS A 68 1.17 18.33 -9.32
N GLY A 69 1.81 17.45 -10.11
CA GLY A 69 3.08 16.80 -9.75
C GLY A 69 2.99 15.30 -9.46
N LEU A 70 1.85 14.64 -9.72
CA LEU A 70 1.75 13.18 -9.59
C LEU A 70 2.70 12.50 -10.56
N LEU A 71 3.60 11.67 -10.00
CA LEU A 71 4.57 10.88 -10.76
C LEU A 71 4.43 9.38 -10.48
N PHE A 72 4.05 8.99 -9.26
CA PHE A 72 4.03 7.60 -8.80
C PHE A 72 2.61 7.14 -8.44
N PRO A 73 1.73 6.90 -9.42
CA PRO A 73 0.41 6.34 -9.14
C PRO A 73 0.50 4.86 -8.78
N LEU A 74 -0.42 4.43 -7.92
CA LEU A 74 -0.66 3.05 -7.54
C LEU A 74 -2.07 2.66 -7.98
N LEU A 75 -2.21 1.74 -8.91
CA LEU A 75 -3.50 1.14 -9.26
C LEU A 75 -3.83 0.03 -8.25
N THR A 76 -5.01 0.11 -7.67
CA THR A 76 -5.47 -0.80 -6.62
C THR A 76 -7.00 -0.92 -6.67
N GLY A 77 -7.59 -1.52 -5.64
CA GLY A 77 -9.02 -1.67 -5.48
C GLY A 77 -9.36 -2.91 -4.67
N GLY A 78 -10.42 -3.60 -5.05
CA GLY A 78 -10.63 -4.98 -4.68
C GLY A 78 -9.60 -5.84 -5.41
N GLU A 79 -9.85 -6.13 -6.69
CA GLU A 79 -8.84 -6.70 -7.59
C GLU A 79 -8.81 -5.89 -8.90
N PRO A 80 -7.74 -5.11 -9.16
CA PRO A 80 -7.71 -4.19 -10.30
C PRO A 80 -7.83 -4.89 -11.66
N PHE A 81 -7.40 -6.14 -11.80
CA PHE A 81 -7.55 -6.91 -13.05
C PHE A 81 -8.99 -7.36 -13.34
N LEU A 82 -9.95 -7.09 -12.46
CA LEU A 82 -11.38 -7.21 -12.73
C LEU A 82 -11.98 -5.94 -13.36
N TYR A 83 -11.23 -4.84 -13.36
CA TYR A 83 -11.71 -3.59 -13.93
C TYR A 83 -11.61 -3.66 -15.46
N GLU A 84 -12.72 -3.43 -16.15
CA GLU A 84 -12.81 -3.64 -17.61
C GLU A 84 -11.81 -2.77 -18.36
N ASP A 85 -11.69 -1.49 -18.00
CA ASP A 85 -10.80 -0.54 -18.67
C ASP A 85 -9.38 -0.53 -18.05
N PHE A 86 -8.97 -1.60 -17.35
CA PHE A 86 -7.68 -1.62 -16.64
C PHE A 86 -6.50 -1.33 -17.57
N GLN A 87 -6.47 -1.96 -18.74
CA GLN A 87 -5.35 -1.80 -19.67
C GLN A 87 -5.29 -0.39 -20.25
N GLU A 88 -6.45 0.20 -20.57
CA GLU A 88 -6.56 1.58 -21.06
C GLU A 88 -6.06 2.58 -19.99
N VAL A 89 -6.55 2.46 -18.74
CA VAL A 89 -6.14 3.34 -17.65
C VAL A 89 -4.65 3.21 -17.36
N PHE A 90 -4.14 1.98 -17.33
CA PHE A 90 -2.72 1.73 -17.07
C PHE A 90 -1.83 2.33 -18.16
N ALA A 91 -2.12 2.04 -19.43
CA ALA A 91 -1.35 2.56 -20.56
C ALA A 91 -1.45 4.08 -20.66
N GLY A 92 -2.65 4.65 -20.51
CA GLY A 92 -2.85 6.10 -20.55
C GLY A 92 -2.08 6.83 -19.43
N MET A 93 -1.99 6.26 -18.22
CA MET A 93 -1.13 6.84 -17.18
C MET A 93 0.37 6.74 -17.53
N GLN A 94 0.82 5.67 -18.21
CA GLN A 94 2.20 5.59 -18.70
C GLN A 94 2.47 6.64 -19.80
N ASP A 95 1.52 6.86 -20.70
CA ASP A 95 1.62 7.86 -21.76
C ASP A 95 1.72 9.30 -21.20
N LEU A 96 1.15 9.54 -20.01
CA LEU A 96 1.33 10.78 -19.24
C LEU A 96 2.71 10.86 -18.54
N GLY A 97 3.61 9.89 -18.75
CA GLY A 97 4.96 9.86 -18.16
C GLY A 97 5.01 9.34 -16.72
N MET A 98 3.94 8.76 -16.21
CA MET A 98 3.86 8.28 -14.83
C MET A 98 4.54 6.93 -14.63
N GLN A 99 5.09 6.71 -13.44
CA GLN A 99 5.70 5.47 -12.97
C GLN A 99 4.64 4.62 -12.23
N VAL A 100 3.84 3.88 -13.00
CA VAL A 100 2.67 3.16 -12.48
C VAL A 100 3.06 1.89 -11.73
N SER A 101 2.57 1.74 -10.50
CA SER A 101 2.64 0.49 -9.72
C SER A 101 1.25 -0.14 -9.58
N ILE A 102 1.19 -1.43 -9.30
CA ILE A 102 -0.08 -2.18 -9.17
C ILE A 102 -0.07 -2.96 -7.87
N ASN A 103 -1.20 -2.93 -7.12
CA ASN A 103 -1.47 -3.87 -6.04
C ASN A 103 -2.51 -4.90 -6.50
N SER A 104 -2.19 -6.19 -6.45
CA SER A 104 -3.07 -7.26 -6.93
C SER A 104 -2.92 -8.52 -6.07
N ASN A 105 -3.97 -9.35 -6.03
CA ASN A 105 -3.89 -10.72 -5.55
C ASN A 105 -3.27 -11.67 -6.59
N ALA A 106 -3.03 -11.20 -7.80
CA ALA A 106 -2.42 -11.87 -8.96
C ALA A 106 -3.12 -13.15 -9.46
N SER A 107 -4.25 -13.56 -8.88
CA SER A 107 -4.93 -14.81 -9.30
C SER A 107 -5.56 -14.75 -10.70
N LEU A 108 -5.70 -13.55 -11.26
CA LEU A 108 -6.25 -13.30 -12.59
C LEU A 108 -5.16 -13.02 -13.65
N ILE A 109 -3.90 -13.02 -13.25
CA ILE A 109 -2.79 -12.84 -14.18
C ILE A 109 -2.49 -14.19 -14.84
N ASP A 110 -2.99 -14.37 -16.05
CA ASP A 110 -2.62 -15.48 -16.91
C ASP A 110 -1.35 -15.15 -17.74
N GLN A 111 -0.96 -16.08 -18.61
CA GLN A 111 0.23 -15.88 -19.43
C GLN A 111 0.07 -14.72 -20.43
N ASN A 112 -1.14 -14.45 -20.92
CA ASN A 112 -1.40 -13.37 -21.87
C ASN A 112 -1.30 -12.01 -21.16
N MET A 113 -1.90 -11.88 -19.99
CA MET A 113 -1.78 -10.68 -19.16
C MET A 113 -0.32 -10.44 -18.72
N ALA A 114 0.39 -11.48 -18.32
CA ALA A 114 1.81 -11.36 -17.97
C ALA A 114 2.68 -10.90 -19.16
N ARG A 115 2.39 -11.41 -20.37
CA ARG A 115 3.06 -10.97 -21.62
C ARG A 115 2.73 -9.52 -21.94
N TRP A 116 1.48 -9.10 -21.78
CA TRP A 116 1.07 -7.71 -21.97
C TRP A 116 1.79 -6.78 -20.99
N LEU A 117 1.83 -7.14 -19.70
CA LEU A 117 2.57 -6.42 -18.68
C LEU A 117 4.08 -6.37 -18.94
N GLY A 118 4.65 -7.38 -19.60
CA GLY A 118 6.04 -7.36 -20.05
C GLY A 118 6.33 -6.32 -21.15
N ARG A 119 5.32 -5.99 -21.97
CA ARG A 119 5.42 -4.94 -22.99
C ARG A 119 5.10 -3.55 -22.45
N HIS A 120 4.22 -3.47 -21.47
CA HIS A 120 3.80 -2.25 -20.78
C HIS A 120 4.29 -2.35 -19.31
N THR A 121 5.60 -2.36 -19.15
CA THR A 121 6.21 -2.72 -17.85
C THR A 121 5.83 -1.75 -16.76
N PRO A 122 5.13 -2.20 -15.69
CA PRO A 122 4.89 -1.35 -14.52
C PRO A 122 6.19 -1.09 -13.75
N THR A 123 6.23 -0.03 -12.97
CA THR A 123 7.33 0.19 -12.02
C THR A 123 7.48 -1.02 -11.09
N ARG A 124 6.34 -1.58 -10.67
CA ARG A 124 6.30 -2.80 -9.85
C ARG A 124 4.87 -3.31 -9.70
N ILE A 125 4.72 -4.64 -9.64
CA ILE A 125 3.52 -5.29 -9.15
C ILE A 125 3.76 -5.76 -7.72
N ASN A 126 2.96 -5.27 -6.79
CA ASN A 126 2.91 -5.76 -5.42
C ASN A 126 1.87 -6.88 -5.37
N ILE A 127 2.33 -8.10 -5.22
CA ILE A 127 1.46 -9.29 -5.13
C ILE A 127 1.24 -9.62 -3.67
N THR A 128 -0.03 -9.71 -3.24
CA THR A 128 -0.35 -10.16 -1.89
C THR A 128 -0.28 -11.68 -1.82
N LEU A 129 0.63 -12.19 -0.98
CA LEU A 129 0.73 -13.60 -0.65
C LEU A 129 -0.03 -13.85 0.64
N TYR A 130 -1.06 -14.68 0.58
CA TYR A 130 -1.98 -14.90 1.71
C TYR A 130 -1.60 -16.08 2.60
N GLY A 131 -0.72 -16.96 2.12
CA GLY A 131 -0.24 -18.13 2.81
C GLY A 131 0.68 -18.98 1.94
N ALA A 132 1.04 -20.15 2.39
CA ALA A 132 1.90 -21.09 1.71
C ALA A 132 1.17 -22.38 1.24
N SER A 133 -0.16 -22.44 1.37
CA SER A 133 -0.98 -23.58 0.99
C SER A 133 -2.37 -23.19 0.50
N GLU A 134 -3.03 -24.08 -0.21
CA GLU A 134 -4.44 -23.93 -0.61
C GLU A 134 -5.35 -23.81 0.61
N GLU A 135 -5.06 -24.56 1.68
CA GLU A 135 -5.82 -24.51 2.92
C GLU A 135 -5.79 -23.12 3.56
N THR A 136 -4.61 -22.49 3.65
CA THR A 136 -4.48 -21.15 4.19
C THR A 136 -5.18 -20.11 3.31
N TYR A 137 -5.07 -20.24 1.97
CA TYR A 137 -5.82 -19.40 1.05
C TYR A 137 -7.33 -19.56 1.22
N GLN A 138 -7.83 -20.80 1.39
CA GLN A 138 -9.25 -21.04 1.64
C GLN A 138 -9.69 -20.40 2.96
N LYS A 139 -8.93 -20.55 4.04
CA LYS A 139 -9.26 -19.99 5.37
C LYS A 139 -9.28 -18.47 5.39
N LEU A 140 -8.30 -17.82 4.74
CA LEU A 140 -8.09 -16.39 4.83
C LEU A 140 -8.86 -15.60 3.79
N CYS A 141 -8.89 -16.05 2.54
CA CYS A 141 -9.48 -15.31 1.42
C CYS A 141 -10.64 -16.06 0.70
N GLY A 142 -11.01 -17.23 1.18
CA GLY A 142 -12.15 -17.98 0.65
C GLY A 142 -11.93 -18.58 -0.75
N ASN A 143 -10.66 -18.73 -1.18
CA ASN A 143 -10.31 -19.20 -2.51
C ASN A 143 -8.99 -20.00 -2.51
N GLY A 144 -9.06 -21.27 -2.12
CA GLY A 144 -7.91 -22.17 -2.01
C GLY A 144 -7.19 -22.40 -3.34
N GLU A 145 -7.94 -22.64 -4.41
CA GLU A 145 -7.38 -22.89 -5.75
C GLU A 145 -6.47 -21.76 -6.27
N SER A 146 -6.66 -20.55 -5.75
CA SER A 146 -5.86 -19.40 -6.18
C SER A 146 -4.42 -19.46 -5.72
N PHE A 147 -4.05 -20.29 -4.75
CA PHE A 147 -2.64 -20.48 -4.38
C PHE A 147 -1.78 -20.88 -5.57
N LEU A 148 -2.20 -21.89 -6.33
CA LEU A 148 -1.49 -22.33 -7.54
C LEU A 148 -1.55 -21.29 -8.66
N LYS A 149 -2.68 -20.57 -8.81
CA LYS A 149 -2.82 -19.49 -9.79
C LYS A 149 -1.81 -18.37 -9.52
N VAL A 150 -1.64 -17.96 -8.27
CA VAL A 150 -0.67 -16.93 -7.86
C VAL A 150 0.77 -17.38 -8.12
N LYS A 151 1.12 -18.63 -7.80
CA LYS A 151 2.46 -19.17 -8.12
C LYS A 151 2.73 -19.18 -9.63
N ASN A 152 1.75 -19.54 -10.44
CA ASN A 152 1.86 -19.49 -11.89
C ASN A 152 2.02 -18.05 -12.40
N ALA A 153 1.23 -17.10 -11.86
CA ALA A 153 1.34 -15.68 -12.21
C ALA A 153 2.76 -15.14 -11.90
N VAL A 154 3.32 -15.44 -10.73
CA VAL A 154 4.70 -15.08 -10.37
C VAL A 154 5.70 -15.64 -11.38
N ARG A 155 5.56 -16.91 -11.78
CA ARG A 155 6.43 -17.54 -12.79
C ARG A 155 6.36 -16.82 -14.14
N TRP A 156 5.14 -16.53 -14.64
CA TRP A 156 4.96 -15.85 -15.93
C TRP A 156 5.46 -14.41 -15.88
N LEU A 157 5.16 -13.67 -14.83
CA LEU A 157 5.65 -12.30 -14.66
C LEU A 157 7.19 -12.26 -14.67
N LYS A 158 7.86 -13.18 -13.95
CA LYS A 158 9.32 -13.32 -14.00
C LYS A 158 9.82 -13.64 -15.42
N GLN A 159 9.16 -14.56 -16.10
CA GLN A 159 9.49 -14.95 -17.48
C GLN A 159 9.47 -13.75 -18.44
N TYR A 160 8.54 -12.83 -18.25
CA TYR A 160 8.39 -11.61 -19.05
C TYR A 160 9.11 -10.39 -18.50
N GLY A 161 9.96 -10.54 -17.47
CA GLY A 161 10.78 -9.48 -16.91
C GLY A 161 10.03 -8.40 -16.15
N VAL A 162 8.80 -8.69 -15.69
CA VAL A 162 7.98 -7.74 -14.93
C VAL A 162 8.49 -7.64 -13.49
N PRO A 163 8.79 -6.44 -12.96
CA PRO A 163 9.24 -6.27 -11.58
C PRO A 163 8.14 -6.65 -10.57
N ILE A 164 8.47 -7.52 -9.62
CA ILE A 164 7.53 -8.03 -8.61
C ILE A 164 8.07 -7.72 -7.21
N LYS A 165 7.14 -7.46 -6.29
CA LYS A 165 7.36 -7.50 -4.84
C LYS A 165 6.23 -8.31 -4.21
N LEU A 166 6.57 -9.21 -3.29
CA LEU A 166 5.58 -9.91 -2.48
C LEU A 166 5.26 -9.10 -1.22
N ASN A 167 3.98 -8.99 -0.91
CA ASN A 167 3.49 -8.44 0.34
C ASN A 167 2.73 -9.53 1.09
N ALA A 168 3.07 -9.75 2.36
CA ALA A 168 2.35 -10.68 3.23
C ALA A 168 1.71 -9.90 4.38
N SER A 169 0.39 -9.89 4.43
CA SER A 169 -0.38 -9.37 5.56
C SER A 169 -0.56 -10.49 6.57
N ILE A 170 0.16 -10.41 7.70
CA ILE A 170 0.20 -11.49 8.68
C ILE A 170 -0.96 -11.35 9.66
N THR A 171 -1.72 -12.43 9.76
CA THR A 171 -2.94 -12.58 10.57
C THR A 171 -2.86 -13.88 11.37
N PRO A 172 -3.75 -14.12 12.35
CA PRO A 172 -3.79 -15.41 13.04
C PRO A 172 -3.99 -16.64 12.12
N GLN A 173 -4.54 -16.44 10.92
CA GLN A 173 -4.82 -17.53 9.97
C GLN A 173 -3.62 -17.94 9.12
N ASN A 174 -2.56 -17.11 9.05
CA ASN A 174 -1.40 -17.40 8.20
C ASN A 174 -0.03 -17.15 8.85
N VAL A 175 0.01 -16.79 10.13
CA VAL A 175 1.27 -16.55 10.84
C VAL A 175 2.16 -17.81 10.86
N GLN A 176 1.58 -18.99 10.88
CA GLN A 176 2.32 -20.27 10.79
C GLN A 176 3.01 -20.47 9.43
N ASP A 177 2.51 -19.82 8.38
CA ASP A 177 3.07 -19.92 7.01
C ASP A 177 4.19 -18.89 6.74
N LEU A 178 4.47 -18.00 7.70
CA LEU A 178 5.40 -16.86 7.52
C LEU A 178 6.77 -17.31 6.98
N GLU A 179 7.34 -18.35 7.56
CA GLU A 179 8.64 -18.89 7.15
C GLU A 179 8.61 -19.46 5.72
N SER A 180 7.57 -20.23 5.40
CA SER A 180 7.37 -20.82 4.07
C SER A 180 7.15 -19.73 3.01
N MET A 181 6.42 -18.66 3.33
CA MET A 181 6.24 -17.51 2.45
C MET A 181 7.56 -16.77 2.18
N ILE A 182 8.40 -16.59 3.21
CA ILE A 182 9.72 -15.97 3.07
C ILE A 182 10.66 -16.89 2.26
N SER A 183 10.64 -18.19 2.52
CA SER A 183 11.44 -19.17 1.76
C SER A 183 11.06 -19.16 0.28
N TYR A 184 9.77 -19.17 -0.03
CA TYR A 184 9.28 -19.04 -1.41
C TYR A 184 9.76 -17.74 -2.10
N ALA A 185 9.72 -16.63 -1.38
CA ALA A 185 10.22 -15.36 -1.91
C ALA A 185 11.72 -15.42 -2.23
N LYS A 186 12.52 -16.03 -1.35
CA LYS A 186 13.97 -16.23 -1.56
C LYS A 186 14.25 -17.16 -2.75
N GLU A 187 13.58 -18.30 -2.85
CA GLU A 187 13.69 -19.23 -3.97
C GLU A 187 13.37 -18.54 -5.30
N CYS A 188 12.33 -17.69 -5.30
CA CYS A 188 11.99 -16.88 -6.45
C CYS A 188 12.90 -15.67 -6.68
N GLN A 189 13.78 -15.32 -5.74
CA GLN A 189 14.61 -14.11 -5.76
C GLN A 189 13.74 -12.83 -5.87
N ILE A 190 12.62 -12.80 -5.16
CA ILE A 190 11.67 -11.68 -5.13
C ILE A 190 11.71 -11.05 -3.73
N PRO A 191 11.80 -9.71 -3.61
CA PRO A 191 11.70 -9.06 -2.32
C PRO A 191 10.31 -9.29 -1.70
N ILE A 192 10.29 -9.60 -0.40
CA ILE A 192 9.05 -9.76 0.38
C ILE A 192 9.00 -8.74 1.52
N GLN A 193 7.81 -8.22 1.79
CA GLN A 193 7.53 -7.40 2.97
C GLN A 193 6.39 -8.04 3.74
N ALA A 194 6.62 -8.40 5.00
CA ALA A 194 5.58 -8.85 5.90
C ALA A 194 5.09 -7.68 6.78
N ALA A 195 3.77 -7.49 6.80
CA ALA A 195 3.10 -6.51 7.67
C ALA A 195 2.41 -7.29 8.79
N THR A 196 2.79 -7.00 10.04
CA THR A 196 2.27 -7.69 11.24
C THR A 196 1.14 -6.92 11.92
N TYR A 197 0.76 -5.76 11.39
CA TYR A 197 -0.34 -4.94 11.87
C TYR A 197 -1.42 -4.82 10.82
N MET A 198 -2.67 -5.14 11.19
CA MET A 198 -3.86 -4.99 10.36
C MET A 198 -4.71 -3.83 10.87
N PHE A 199 -5.03 -2.88 9.97
CA PHE A 199 -5.99 -1.84 10.26
C PHE A 199 -7.42 -2.41 10.33
N PRO A 200 -8.28 -1.89 11.23
CA PRO A 200 -9.69 -2.29 11.25
C PRO A 200 -10.36 -1.95 9.91
N PRO A 201 -11.26 -2.80 9.39
CA PRO A 201 -11.93 -2.58 8.09
C PRO A 201 -13.10 -1.60 8.18
N ILE A 202 -12.88 -0.45 8.82
CA ILE A 202 -13.93 0.57 9.11
C ILE A 202 -14.57 1.16 7.85
N ARG A 203 -13.85 1.23 6.73
CA ARG A 203 -14.42 1.69 5.45
C ARG A 203 -15.45 0.70 4.89
N ARG A 204 -15.30 -0.57 5.17
CA ARG A 204 -16.26 -1.59 4.78
C ARG A 204 -17.51 -1.56 5.67
N ASN A 205 -17.30 -1.45 6.97
CA ASN A 205 -18.36 -1.34 7.97
C ASN A 205 -17.81 -0.67 9.24
N ALA A 206 -18.33 0.51 9.59
CA ALA A 206 -17.90 1.25 10.78
C ALA A 206 -18.10 0.46 12.09
N ALA A 207 -19.09 -0.45 12.15
CA ALA A 207 -19.29 -1.32 13.31
C ALA A 207 -18.17 -2.35 13.52
N MET A 208 -17.27 -2.53 12.56
CA MET A 208 -16.13 -3.44 12.66
C MET A 208 -14.89 -2.80 13.33
N VAL A 209 -15.03 -1.62 13.92
CA VAL A 209 -13.97 -1.03 14.76
C VAL A 209 -13.63 -2.03 15.88
N GLY A 210 -12.35 -2.37 16.01
CA GLY A 210 -11.88 -3.39 16.97
C GLY A 210 -12.05 -4.84 16.53
N GLN A 211 -12.79 -5.12 15.46
CA GLN A 211 -12.99 -6.46 14.90
C GLN A 211 -12.06 -6.67 13.70
N ASN A 212 -10.78 -6.55 13.91
CA ASN A 212 -9.77 -6.76 12.87
C ASN A 212 -9.04 -8.07 13.09
N GLU A 213 -8.72 -8.74 12.00
CA GLU A 213 -7.96 -9.99 11.95
C GLU A 213 -6.47 -9.70 12.23
N ARG A 214 -6.14 -9.17 13.39
CA ARG A 214 -4.74 -8.85 13.77
C ARG A 214 -4.22 -9.82 14.83
N LEU A 215 -2.91 -9.99 14.82
CA LEU A 215 -2.19 -10.68 15.87
C LEU A 215 -2.28 -9.91 17.21
N SER A 216 -2.09 -10.60 18.31
CA SER A 216 -1.80 -9.94 19.59
C SER A 216 -0.48 -9.14 19.48
N PRO A 217 -0.23 -8.16 20.34
CA PRO A 217 1.03 -7.42 20.32
C PRO A 217 2.26 -8.33 20.42
N GLU A 218 2.21 -9.38 21.23
CA GLU A 218 3.29 -10.35 21.43
C GLU A 218 3.51 -11.19 20.19
N GLU A 219 2.43 -11.73 19.58
CA GLU A 219 2.52 -12.49 18.33
C GLU A 219 3.04 -11.61 17.18
N ALA A 220 2.59 -10.35 17.12
CA ALA A 220 3.07 -9.39 16.11
C ALA A 220 4.55 -9.08 16.28
N ALA A 221 5.02 -8.91 17.51
CA ALA A 221 6.43 -8.68 17.82
C ALA A 221 7.27 -9.91 17.43
N LEU A 222 6.85 -11.12 17.78
CA LEU A 222 7.52 -12.36 17.41
C LEU A 222 7.57 -12.55 15.90
N ALA A 223 6.46 -12.33 15.20
CA ALA A 223 6.40 -12.41 13.75
C ALA A 223 7.31 -11.37 13.08
N ARG A 224 7.43 -10.16 13.66
CA ARG A 224 8.33 -9.12 13.18
C ARG A 224 9.79 -9.53 13.35
N VAL A 225 10.20 -9.97 14.54
CA VAL A 225 11.56 -10.44 14.82
C VAL A 225 11.93 -11.60 13.90
N LYS A 226 11.02 -12.58 13.73
CA LYS A 226 11.21 -13.70 12.81
C LYS A 226 11.39 -13.23 11.35
N THR A 227 10.59 -12.26 10.92
CA THR A 227 10.71 -11.67 9.58
C THR A 227 12.07 -11.03 9.39
N ASP A 228 12.49 -10.18 10.32
CA ASP A 228 13.76 -9.45 10.24
C ASP A 228 14.96 -10.40 10.27
N PHE A 229 14.90 -11.47 11.07
CA PHE A 229 15.92 -12.52 11.08
C PHE A 229 15.98 -13.28 9.76
N LEU A 230 14.84 -13.67 9.21
CA LEU A 230 14.77 -14.44 7.97
C LEU A 230 15.05 -13.62 6.72
N THR A 231 14.74 -12.33 6.69
CA THR A 231 14.92 -11.46 5.50
C THR A 231 16.20 -10.65 5.51
N GLY A 232 16.77 -10.38 6.69
CA GLY A 232 18.04 -9.67 6.87
C GLY A 232 19.25 -10.55 6.59
N ASP A 233 20.42 -9.93 6.48
CA ASP A 233 21.66 -10.67 6.74
C ASP A 233 21.82 -10.83 8.27
N GLY A 234 22.46 -11.94 8.69
CA GLY A 234 22.64 -12.23 10.12
C GLY A 234 23.38 -11.12 10.86
N ASP A 235 24.37 -10.51 10.22
CA ASP A 235 25.14 -9.41 10.80
C ASP A 235 24.31 -8.15 10.98
N TRP A 236 23.43 -7.82 10.03
CA TRP A 236 22.52 -6.68 10.17
C TRP A 236 21.57 -6.91 11.35
N PHE A 237 20.97 -8.11 11.46
CA PHE A 237 20.06 -8.45 12.54
C PHE A 237 20.73 -8.28 13.92
N TRP A 238 21.92 -8.86 14.09
CA TRP A 238 22.63 -8.78 15.37
C TRP A 238 23.07 -7.36 15.70
N ARG A 239 23.52 -6.56 14.74
CA ARG A 239 23.81 -5.13 14.95
C ARG A 239 22.58 -4.35 15.40
N GLN A 240 21.39 -4.65 14.86
CA GLN A 240 20.16 -4.00 15.33
C GLN A 240 19.79 -4.47 16.76
N ALA A 241 19.91 -5.75 17.06
CA ALA A 241 19.64 -6.28 18.39
C ALA A 241 20.58 -5.67 19.47
N GLU A 242 21.87 -5.53 19.16
CA GLU A 242 22.84 -4.85 20.04
C GLU A 242 22.50 -3.38 20.22
N ARG A 243 22.19 -2.67 19.14
CA ARG A 243 21.80 -1.27 19.19
C ARG A 243 20.54 -1.07 20.06
N PHE A 244 19.55 -1.94 19.90
CA PHE A 244 18.35 -1.91 20.73
C PHE A 244 18.67 -2.20 22.21
N GLY A 245 19.55 -3.16 22.48
CA GLY A 245 20.00 -3.44 23.85
C GLY A 245 20.72 -2.25 24.49
N ARG A 246 21.58 -1.54 23.74
CA ARG A 246 22.25 -0.31 24.23
C ARG A 246 21.27 0.82 24.49
N PHE A 247 20.27 0.97 23.62
CA PHE A 247 19.19 1.94 23.83
C PHE A 247 18.41 1.67 25.13
N GLN A 248 18.04 0.40 25.40
CA GLN A 248 17.37 0.04 26.66
C GLN A 248 18.24 0.30 27.91
N LYS A 249 19.56 0.21 27.79
CA LYS A 249 20.49 0.54 28.86
C LYS A 249 20.78 2.03 29.00
N GLY A 250 20.18 2.89 28.15
CA GLY A 250 20.42 4.33 28.16
C GLY A 250 21.79 4.74 27.61
N GLU A 251 22.55 3.83 26.99
CA GLU A 251 23.90 4.07 26.45
C GLU A 251 23.87 4.80 25.09
N GLU A 252 22.78 4.67 24.35
CA GLU A 252 22.55 5.39 23.09
C GLU A 252 21.16 6.03 23.06
N ARG A 253 21.07 7.27 22.60
CA ARG A 253 19.79 7.85 22.18
C ARG A 253 19.47 7.35 20.77
N PHE A 254 18.21 7.03 20.49
CA PHE A 254 17.75 6.72 19.13
C PHE A 254 18.01 7.98 18.28
N ARG A 255 19.13 8.01 17.56
CA ARG A 255 19.35 9.01 16.51
C ARG A 255 18.63 8.53 15.28
N GLU A 256 17.39 8.93 15.09
CA GLU A 256 16.80 9.02 13.77
C GLU A 256 17.64 10.01 12.96
N ASN A 257 17.83 9.71 11.68
CA ASN A 257 18.71 10.43 10.76
C ASN A 257 18.65 11.95 10.95
N SER A 258 19.74 12.51 11.40
CA SER A 258 19.89 13.85 12.00
C SER A 258 19.68 15.06 11.06
N ASP A 259 19.32 14.89 9.81
CA ASP A 259 19.18 15.99 8.84
C ASP A 259 17.74 16.45 8.60
N GLU A 260 16.72 15.68 9.04
CA GLU A 260 15.32 16.11 8.99
C GLU A 260 14.83 16.81 10.28
N GLU A 261 15.48 16.58 11.43
CA GLU A 261 15.09 17.15 12.73
C GLU A 261 15.32 18.66 12.86
N LYS A 262 16.31 19.20 12.16
CA LYS A 262 16.65 20.65 12.28
C LYS A 262 15.60 21.62 11.74
N ARG A 263 14.58 21.15 11.03
CA ARG A 263 13.47 21.99 10.50
C ARG A 263 12.20 21.97 11.33
N CYS A 264 12.08 21.05 12.31
CA CYS A 264 10.95 21.01 13.24
C CYS A 264 11.20 21.68 14.60
N GLU A 265 12.45 22.07 14.90
CA GLU A 265 12.81 22.66 16.21
C GLU A 265 12.31 24.08 16.43
N ASP A 266 11.85 24.79 15.39
CA ASP A 266 11.35 26.18 15.52
C ASP A 266 9.89 26.29 16.02
N LYS A 267 9.21 25.18 16.30
CA LYS A 267 7.93 25.20 17.01
C LYS A 267 8.07 24.43 18.32
N LYS A 268 8.14 25.17 19.42
CA LYS A 268 8.10 24.70 20.80
C LYS A 268 7.07 23.58 20.95
N MET A 269 7.51 22.33 20.90
CA MET A 269 6.78 21.19 21.44
C MET A 269 7.34 20.90 22.83
N THR A 270 6.66 21.44 23.84
CA THR A 270 6.72 20.92 25.20
C THR A 270 5.82 19.70 25.22
N ASP A 271 6.40 18.58 25.51
CA ASP A 271 5.95 17.37 26.17
C ASP A 271 6.27 16.06 25.46
N GLU A 272 7.16 15.32 26.11
CA GLU A 272 7.27 13.89 26.35
C GLU A 272 6.95 12.92 25.20
N ASN A 273 8.01 12.33 24.60
CA ASN A 273 8.08 10.95 24.05
C ASN A 273 6.91 10.42 23.19
N VAL A 274 6.32 11.24 22.33
CA VAL A 274 5.40 10.72 21.31
C VAL A 274 6.20 10.33 20.08
N MET A 275 6.34 9.03 19.82
CA MET A 275 6.81 8.53 18.52
C MET A 275 5.77 8.91 17.46
N THR A 276 6.00 10.01 16.74
CA THR A 276 5.14 10.44 15.65
C THR A 276 5.43 9.57 14.41
N MET A 277 4.40 8.93 13.87
CA MET A 277 4.49 8.27 12.58
C MET A 277 4.65 9.33 11.48
N HIS A 278 5.74 9.28 10.71
CA HIS A 278 5.91 10.13 9.52
C HIS A 278 4.95 9.68 8.41
N CYS A 279 3.72 10.18 8.45
CA CYS A 279 2.70 9.86 7.46
C CYS A 279 2.76 10.86 6.30
N ARG A 280 2.77 10.35 5.06
CA ARG A 280 2.76 11.18 3.83
C ARG A 280 1.36 11.56 3.37
N ALA A 281 0.32 11.01 3.99
CA ALA A 281 -1.08 11.27 3.64
C ALA A 281 -1.41 12.76 3.80
N GLY A 282 -1.93 13.40 2.75
CA GLY A 282 -2.21 14.83 2.72
C GLY A 282 -0.99 15.75 2.70
N HIS A 283 0.23 15.22 2.72
CA HIS A 283 1.49 15.97 2.56
C HIS A 283 2.03 15.86 1.13
N CYS A 284 2.25 14.67 0.65
CA CYS A 284 2.65 14.38 -0.73
C CYS A 284 2.05 13.07 -1.25
N SER A 285 1.07 12.51 -0.54
CA SER A 285 0.36 11.30 -0.88
C SER A 285 -1.13 11.48 -0.70
N PHE A 286 -1.92 10.85 -1.57
CA PHE A 286 -3.39 10.86 -1.54
C PHE A 286 -3.96 9.50 -1.95
N TRP A 287 -5.29 9.37 -1.81
CA TRP A 287 -6.05 8.23 -2.29
C TRP A 287 -7.31 8.72 -3.00
N VAL A 288 -7.59 8.19 -4.18
CA VAL A 288 -8.88 8.37 -4.84
C VAL A 288 -9.67 7.08 -4.70
N ASP A 289 -10.82 7.13 -4.02
CA ASP A 289 -11.67 5.95 -3.85
C ASP A 289 -12.43 5.63 -5.15
N TRP A 290 -12.99 4.43 -5.23
CA TRP A 290 -13.71 3.94 -6.41
C TRP A 290 -14.93 4.78 -6.81
N GLN A 291 -15.39 5.68 -5.96
CA GLN A 291 -16.48 6.63 -6.24
C GLN A 291 -15.95 7.98 -6.78
N GLY A 292 -14.64 8.14 -6.92
CA GLY A 292 -14.01 9.38 -7.37
C GLY A 292 -13.89 10.44 -6.27
N ASN A 293 -13.80 10.04 -5.02
CA ASN A 293 -13.51 10.96 -3.93
C ASN A 293 -12.02 10.96 -3.60
N LEU A 294 -11.44 12.15 -3.49
CA LEU A 294 -10.12 12.37 -2.95
C LEU A 294 -10.17 12.29 -1.42
N VAL A 295 -9.29 11.48 -0.83
CA VAL A 295 -9.16 11.29 0.61
C VAL A 295 -7.68 11.22 1.00
N ASN A 296 -7.38 11.46 2.27
CA ASN A 296 -6.00 11.40 2.78
C ASN A 296 -5.45 9.97 2.72
N CYS A 297 -6.23 9.00 3.17
CA CYS A 297 -5.78 7.63 3.38
C CYS A 297 -6.88 6.62 3.05
N GLY A 298 -6.51 5.54 2.38
CA GLY A 298 -7.41 4.43 2.07
C GLY A 298 -7.81 3.58 3.29
N MET A 299 -7.10 3.70 4.41
CA MET A 299 -7.35 2.91 5.63
C MET A 299 -8.24 3.64 6.64
N TYR A 300 -8.35 4.96 6.54
CA TYR A 300 -9.06 5.80 7.50
C TYR A 300 -10.30 6.44 6.88
N ALA A 301 -11.37 6.54 7.68
CA ALA A 301 -12.60 7.24 7.26
C ALA A 301 -12.40 8.76 7.41
N SER A 302 -11.70 9.38 6.46
CA SER A 302 -11.54 10.83 6.39
C SER A 302 -12.68 11.50 5.63
N ALA A 303 -12.74 12.82 5.70
CA ALA A 303 -13.62 13.60 4.85
C ALA A 303 -13.33 13.27 3.36
N LYS A 304 -14.40 13.18 2.57
CA LYS A 304 -14.35 12.87 1.15
C LYS A 304 -14.57 14.13 0.33
N ILE A 305 -13.65 14.42 -0.57
CA ILE A 305 -13.76 15.55 -1.50
C ILE A 305 -14.05 14.97 -2.88
N SER A 306 -15.25 15.23 -3.41
CA SER A 306 -15.67 14.70 -4.70
C SER A 306 -14.86 15.33 -5.83
N LEU A 307 -14.31 14.49 -6.72
CA LEU A 307 -13.66 14.91 -7.97
C LEU A 307 -14.64 14.94 -9.17
N LYS A 308 -15.94 14.69 -8.96
CA LYS A 308 -16.91 14.63 -10.06
C LYS A 308 -17.11 15.96 -10.74
N GLU A 309 -17.09 17.06 -9.98
CA GLU A 309 -17.40 18.42 -10.45
C GLU A 309 -16.28 19.42 -10.13
N ARG A 310 -15.11 18.94 -9.67
CA ARG A 310 -13.98 19.77 -9.27
C ARG A 310 -12.70 19.32 -9.95
N SER A 311 -11.79 20.24 -10.18
CA SER A 311 -10.44 19.92 -10.59
C SER A 311 -9.68 19.24 -9.45
N PHE A 312 -8.69 18.41 -9.81
CA PHE A 312 -7.82 17.81 -8.81
C PHE A 312 -7.07 18.87 -7.99
N ALA A 313 -6.64 19.96 -8.63
CA ALA A 313 -5.90 21.04 -7.97
C ALA A 313 -6.70 21.71 -6.83
N GLU A 314 -7.98 21.99 -7.06
CA GLU A 314 -8.88 22.56 -6.02
C GLU A 314 -9.11 21.57 -4.88
N ALA A 315 -9.39 20.32 -5.22
CA ALA A 315 -9.63 19.26 -4.25
C ALA A 315 -8.36 18.98 -3.41
N TRP A 316 -7.18 19.01 -4.02
CA TRP A 316 -5.91 18.83 -3.32
C TRP A 316 -5.65 19.95 -2.30
N LYS A 317 -5.86 21.21 -2.68
CA LYS A 317 -5.73 22.36 -1.75
C LYS A 317 -6.66 22.21 -0.54
N GLU A 318 -7.90 21.80 -0.78
CA GLU A 318 -8.87 21.56 0.30
C GLU A 318 -8.41 20.40 1.21
N LEU A 319 -7.93 19.29 0.64
CA LEU A 319 -7.42 18.15 1.38
C LEU A 319 -6.22 18.52 2.27
N VAL A 320 -5.28 19.29 1.76
CA VAL A 320 -4.13 19.80 2.51
C VAL A 320 -4.59 20.65 3.69
N ALA A 321 -5.50 21.59 3.45
CA ALA A 321 -6.03 22.45 4.52
C ALA A 321 -6.78 21.68 5.61
N GLN A 322 -7.46 20.58 5.25
CA GLN A 322 -8.10 19.68 6.22
C GLN A 322 -7.07 18.87 7.01
N THR A 323 -6.00 18.42 6.36
CA THR A 323 -4.93 17.64 7.00
C THR A 323 -4.18 18.46 8.05
N GLU A 324 -3.95 19.73 7.81
CA GLU A 324 -3.27 20.63 8.77
C GLU A 324 -4.08 20.87 10.03
N LYS A 325 -5.42 20.74 9.98
CA LYS A 325 -6.29 20.86 11.14
C LYS A 325 -6.36 19.59 11.99
N VAL A 326 -6.09 18.44 11.38
CA VAL A 326 -6.04 17.15 12.08
C VAL A 326 -4.59 16.86 12.40
N CYS A 327 -4.13 17.37 13.55
CA CYS A 327 -2.91 16.85 14.14
C CYS A 327 -3.12 15.34 14.33
N CYS A 328 -2.22 14.50 13.81
CA CYS A 328 -2.25 13.05 14.03
C CYS A 328 -1.95 12.80 15.52
N SER A 329 -2.90 13.09 16.38
CA SER A 329 -2.87 12.63 17.76
C SER A 329 -3.10 11.13 17.73
N PRO A 330 -2.24 10.32 18.35
CA PRO A 330 -2.50 8.90 18.52
C PRO A 330 -3.79 8.76 19.35
N ALA A 331 -4.78 8.07 18.79
CA ALA A 331 -5.95 7.60 19.54
C ALA A 331 -5.60 6.29 20.22
#